data_e36fac93557e85739ff9d73c7ca03e18
#
_entry.id   e36fac93557e85739ff9d73c7ca03e18
#
_cell.length_a   1.000
_cell.length_b   1.000
_cell.length_c   1.000
_cell.angle_alpha   90.00
_cell.angle_beta   90.00
_cell.angle_gamma   90.00
#
_symmetry.space_group_name_H-M   'P 1'
#
loop_
_entity.id
_entity.type
_entity.pdbx_description
1 polymer ?
#
loop_
_entity_poly.entity_id
_entity_poly.type
_entity_poly.pdbx_seq_one_letter_code
_entity_poly.pdbx_strand_id
1 'polypeptide(L)'
;PGELCQSDFTDMKALGVTILGKPFDHLVYHFVLTYSNWETGTICFSESFESLSGGFQNGVWELGGVPEKHRTDRLTAAVQKPDNPEEFTQRYRALLKHYGLQGQKTQPASPNENGDVEQRNYRLKKALEQSLMLRGSCDFISRQDYAVFLKKLFVQLNAGRRDRFKEEVDLLRRLPVKRFDSCKRLQVRVGPSSTIRANHNVYS
;
A
#
# COMPACT_ATOMS: atom_id res chain seq x y z
N PRO A 1 -11.02 -5.68 -17.99
CA PRO A 1 -11.39 -5.07 -16.71
C PRO A 1 -11.50 -6.14 -15.61
N GLY A 2 -11.27 -5.78 -14.35
CA GLY A 2 -11.36 -6.68 -13.20
C GLY A 2 -10.22 -7.69 -13.04
N GLU A 3 -9.27 -7.71 -13.95
CA GLU A 3 -8.24 -8.74 -14.01
C GLU A 3 -7.05 -8.44 -13.09
N LEU A 4 -6.46 -7.26 -13.20
CA LEU A 4 -5.17 -6.97 -12.61
C LEU A 4 -5.17 -5.70 -11.78
N CYS A 5 -4.71 -5.81 -10.53
CA CYS A 5 -4.25 -4.67 -9.75
C CYS A 5 -2.73 -4.70 -9.59
N GLN A 6 -2.18 -3.53 -9.41
CA GLN A 6 -0.76 -3.32 -9.20
C GLN A 6 -0.53 -2.48 -7.96
N SER A 7 0.54 -2.74 -7.25
CA SER A 7 0.90 -1.94 -6.09
C SER A 7 2.40 -1.76 -5.94
N ASP A 8 2.76 -0.64 -5.35
CA ASP A 8 4.15 -0.31 -5.03
C ASP A 8 4.23 0.65 -3.84
N PHE A 9 5.42 0.80 -3.26
CA PHE A 9 5.70 1.76 -2.21
C PHE A 9 6.36 3.00 -2.79
N THR A 10 5.79 4.14 -2.49
CA THR A 10 6.30 5.44 -2.95
C THR A 10 6.82 6.24 -1.76
N ASP A 11 8.09 6.59 -1.76
CA ASP A 11 8.70 7.44 -0.73
C ASP A 11 8.22 8.89 -0.88
N MET A 12 7.66 9.44 0.19
CA MET A 12 7.11 10.80 0.26
C MET A 12 8.00 11.78 1.04
N LYS A 13 9.18 11.35 1.48
CA LYS A 13 10.09 12.17 2.29
C LYS A 13 10.44 13.51 1.64
N ALA A 14 10.69 13.50 0.33
CA ALA A 14 11.04 14.71 -0.41
C ALA A 14 9.96 15.79 -0.43
N LEU A 15 8.71 15.47 -0.06
CA LEU A 15 7.60 16.43 0.00
C LEU A 15 7.63 17.31 1.26
N GLY A 16 8.47 16.99 2.25
CA GLY A 16 8.64 17.79 3.45
C GLY A 16 7.38 17.91 4.32
N VAL A 17 6.52 16.89 4.31
CA VAL A 17 5.31 16.88 5.17
C VAL A 17 5.71 16.89 6.63
N THR A 18 5.03 17.74 7.41
CA THR A 18 5.23 17.82 8.87
C THR A 18 3.91 17.62 9.61
N ILE A 19 3.98 17.18 10.87
CA ILE A 19 2.86 17.11 11.81
C ILE A 19 3.23 17.95 13.03
N LEU A 20 2.50 19.03 13.25
CA LEU A 20 2.81 20.00 14.32
C LEU A 20 4.27 20.47 14.27
N GLY A 21 4.75 20.81 13.07
CA GLY A 21 6.11 21.25 12.79
C GLY A 21 7.20 20.17 12.86
N LYS A 22 6.86 18.90 13.16
CA LYS A 22 7.82 17.79 13.22
C LYS A 22 7.83 17.03 11.89
N PRO A 23 9.01 16.69 11.35
CA PRO A 23 9.11 15.90 10.13
C PRO A 23 8.27 14.61 10.20
N PHE A 24 7.54 14.34 9.13
CA PHE A 24 6.71 13.16 9.00
C PHE A 24 7.16 12.33 7.80
N ASP A 25 8.31 11.66 7.97
CA ASP A 25 8.86 10.77 6.96
C ASP A 25 8.00 9.52 6.84
N HIS A 26 7.48 9.27 5.63
CA HIS A 26 6.58 8.15 5.39
C HIS A 26 6.64 7.67 3.95
N LEU A 27 6.08 6.49 3.74
CA LEU A 27 5.80 5.92 2.44
C LEU A 27 4.29 5.96 2.19
N VAL A 28 3.89 5.92 0.94
CA VAL A 28 2.52 5.60 0.55
C VAL A 28 2.55 4.27 -0.20
N TYR A 29 1.85 3.28 0.33
CA TYR A 29 1.51 2.09 -0.44
C TYR A 29 0.46 2.49 -1.45
N HIS A 30 0.84 2.50 -2.73
CA HIS A 30 0.02 2.92 -3.85
C HIS A 30 -0.61 1.70 -4.52
N PHE A 31 -1.93 1.64 -4.57
CA PHE A 31 -2.72 0.57 -5.17
C PHE A 31 -3.46 1.09 -6.39
N VAL A 32 -3.37 0.39 -7.52
CA VAL A 32 -3.94 0.81 -8.80
C VAL A 32 -4.60 -0.37 -9.53
N LEU A 33 -5.81 -0.18 -10.04
CA LEU A 33 -6.39 -1.07 -11.05
C LEU A 33 -5.82 -0.73 -12.43
N THR A 34 -5.34 -1.72 -13.17
CA THR A 34 -4.62 -1.45 -14.42
C THR A 34 -5.52 -1.06 -15.59
N TYR A 35 -6.80 -1.44 -15.58
CA TYR A 35 -7.74 -1.12 -16.65
C TYR A 35 -8.34 0.28 -16.49
N SER A 36 -8.98 0.57 -15.37
CA SER A 36 -9.61 1.87 -15.12
C SER A 36 -8.62 2.95 -14.70
N ASN A 37 -7.45 2.55 -14.24
CA ASN A 37 -6.48 3.39 -13.52
C ASN A 37 -7.04 3.95 -12.20
N TRP A 38 -8.13 3.38 -11.67
CA TRP A 38 -8.58 3.73 -10.32
C TRP A 38 -7.47 3.45 -9.32
N GLU A 39 -7.23 4.39 -8.43
CA GLU A 39 -6.11 4.34 -7.52
C GLU A 39 -6.47 4.78 -6.11
N THR A 40 -5.77 4.23 -5.13
CA THR A 40 -5.83 4.66 -3.73
C THR A 40 -4.48 4.44 -3.06
N GLY A 41 -4.31 4.98 -1.85
CA GLY A 41 -3.05 4.85 -1.12
C GLY A 41 -3.24 4.76 0.38
N THR A 42 -2.31 4.05 1.01
CA THR A 42 -2.24 3.89 2.46
C THR A 42 -0.89 4.38 2.98
N ILE A 43 -0.91 5.26 3.98
CA ILE A 43 0.32 5.73 4.66
C ILE A 43 0.95 4.55 5.40
N CYS A 44 2.25 4.37 5.22
CA CYS A 44 3.04 3.35 5.92
C CYS A 44 4.46 3.86 6.20
N PHE A 45 5.22 3.14 7.03
CA PHE A 45 6.54 3.57 7.50
C PHE A 45 7.66 2.60 7.15
N SER A 46 7.31 1.50 6.51
CA SER A 46 8.26 0.49 6.05
C SER A 46 7.67 -0.29 4.89
N GLU A 47 8.53 -0.95 4.15
CA GLU A 47 8.16 -1.85 3.06
C GLU A 47 8.01 -3.29 3.56
N SER A 48 7.46 -3.45 4.76
CA SER A 48 7.22 -4.74 5.40
C SER A 48 6.02 -5.47 4.81
N PHE A 49 5.88 -6.75 5.13
CA PHE A 49 4.69 -7.52 4.79
C PHE A 49 3.43 -6.92 5.42
N GLU A 50 3.51 -6.42 6.65
CA GLU A 50 2.41 -5.77 7.35
C GLU A 50 1.91 -4.55 6.58
N SER A 51 2.82 -3.70 6.09
CA SER A 51 2.51 -2.54 5.26
C SER A 51 1.90 -2.93 3.92
N LEU A 52 2.46 -3.95 3.25
CA LEU A 52 1.92 -4.48 2.00
C LEU A 52 0.52 -5.04 2.20
N SER A 53 0.37 -5.94 3.18
CA SER A 53 -0.92 -6.58 3.47
C SER A 53 -1.98 -5.58 3.92
N GLY A 54 -1.62 -4.64 4.79
CA GLY A 54 -2.51 -3.58 5.25
C GLY A 54 -2.95 -2.67 4.10
N GLY A 55 -2.01 -2.20 3.29
CA GLY A 55 -2.27 -1.33 2.14
C GLY A 55 -3.11 -2.03 1.08
N PHE A 56 -2.78 -3.28 0.73
CA PHE A 56 -3.57 -4.08 -0.19
C PHE A 56 -5.01 -4.26 0.30
N GLN A 57 -5.18 -4.65 1.56
CA GLN A 57 -6.51 -4.84 2.15
C GLN A 57 -7.31 -3.54 2.15
N ASN A 58 -6.69 -2.41 2.51
CA ASN A 58 -7.37 -1.12 2.45
C ASN A 58 -7.84 -0.82 1.02
N GLY A 59 -6.99 -1.08 0.02
CA GLY A 59 -7.32 -0.88 -1.39
C GLY A 59 -8.53 -1.70 -1.83
N VAL A 60 -8.54 -3.02 -1.63
CA VAL A 60 -9.65 -3.88 -2.07
C VAL A 60 -10.95 -3.65 -1.28
N TRP A 61 -10.85 -3.26 0.00
CA TRP A 61 -12.04 -2.93 0.79
C TRP A 61 -12.62 -1.55 0.44
N GLU A 62 -11.80 -0.58 0.06
CA GLU A 62 -12.25 0.70 -0.49
C GLU A 62 -12.86 0.53 -1.88
N LEU A 63 -12.27 -0.35 -2.69
CA LEU A 63 -12.75 -0.73 -4.02
C LEU A 63 -14.11 -1.47 -3.96
N GLY A 64 -14.36 -2.22 -2.89
CA GLY A 64 -15.57 -3.03 -2.72
C GLY A 64 -15.50 -4.41 -3.39
N GLY A 65 -14.32 -4.83 -3.89
CA GLY A 65 -14.15 -6.10 -4.58
C GLY A 65 -12.70 -6.51 -4.75
N VAL A 66 -12.47 -7.70 -5.26
CA VAL A 66 -11.15 -8.31 -5.42
C VAL A 66 -10.87 -8.59 -6.90
N PRO A 67 -9.81 -8.03 -7.50
CA PRO A 67 -9.39 -8.37 -8.85
C PRO A 67 -8.88 -9.82 -8.93
N GLU A 68 -8.62 -10.33 -10.13
CA GLU A 68 -8.13 -11.71 -10.29
C GLU A 68 -6.66 -11.85 -9.91
N LYS A 69 -5.84 -10.87 -10.29
CA LYS A 69 -4.39 -10.90 -10.16
C LYS A 69 -3.87 -9.68 -9.39
N HIS A 70 -2.80 -9.90 -8.64
CA HIS A 70 -2.05 -8.83 -7.98
C HIS A 70 -0.59 -8.88 -8.44
N ARG A 71 -0.09 -7.75 -8.96
CA ARG A 71 1.30 -7.53 -9.33
C ARG A 71 1.97 -6.60 -8.32
N THR A 72 3.13 -6.97 -7.84
CA THR A 72 3.99 -6.11 -7.02
C THR A 72 5.46 -6.41 -7.30
N ASP A 73 6.27 -5.36 -7.34
CA ASP A 73 7.71 -5.47 -7.57
C ASP A 73 8.44 -6.06 -6.35
N ARG A 74 7.78 -6.03 -5.19
CA ARG A 74 8.34 -6.46 -3.90
C ARG A 74 8.61 -7.95 -3.76
N LEU A 75 8.01 -8.80 -4.60
CA LEU A 75 8.36 -10.23 -4.60
C LEU A 75 9.83 -10.46 -4.96
N THR A 76 10.39 -9.59 -5.81
CA THR A 76 11.81 -9.65 -6.19
C THR A 76 12.71 -9.04 -5.12
N ALA A 77 12.28 -7.95 -4.46
CA ALA A 77 13.04 -7.30 -3.39
C ALA A 77 13.03 -8.06 -2.07
N ALA A 78 11.94 -8.78 -1.75
CA ALA A 78 11.85 -9.64 -0.56
C ALA A 78 12.85 -10.79 -0.60
N VAL A 79 13.18 -11.29 -1.79
CA VAL A 79 14.21 -12.32 -1.99
C VAL A 79 15.63 -11.78 -1.76
N GLN A 80 15.81 -10.45 -1.83
CA GLN A 80 17.13 -9.80 -1.71
C GLN A 80 17.43 -9.22 -0.32
N LYS A 81 16.46 -9.17 0.61
CA LYS A 81 16.68 -8.68 1.98
C LYS A 81 17.02 -9.80 2.95
N PRO A 82 18.08 -9.64 3.80
CA PRO A 82 18.65 -10.71 4.59
C PRO A 82 17.79 -11.25 5.74
N ASP A 83 16.70 -10.57 6.13
CA ASP A 83 16.02 -10.87 7.40
C ASP A 83 14.97 -11.98 7.39
N ASN A 84 14.56 -12.52 6.30
CA ASN A 84 13.81 -13.75 6.09
C ASN A 84 12.91 -13.73 4.83
N PRO A 85 13.47 -13.89 3.63
CA PRO A 85 12.71 -13.83 2.37
C PRO A 85 11.67 -14.94 2.25
N GLU A 86 11.91 -16.11 2.85
CA GLU A 86 10.98 -17.23 2.82
C GLU A 86 9.70 -16.92 3.62
N GLU A 87 9.80 -16.31 4.79
CA GLU A 87 8.66 -15.94 5.61
C GLU A 87 7.77 -14.91 4.89
N PHE A 88 8.36 -13.90 4.27
CA PHE A 88 7.61 -12.93 3.47
C PHE A 88 6.85 -13.62 2.34
N THR A 89 7.52 -14.50 1.61
CA THR A 89 6.92 -15.24 0.49
C THR A 89 5.78 -16.15 0.95
N GLN A 90 5.93 -16.85 2.06
CA GLN A 90 4.88 -17.71 2.63
C GLN A 90 3.66 -16.89 3.08
N ARG A 91 3.88 -15.78 3.77
CA ARG A 91 2.82 -14.88 4.25
C ARG A 91 2.09 -14.22 3.08
N TYR A 92 2.82 -13.82 2.04
CA TYR A 92 2.23 -13.28 0.81
C TYR A 92 1.37 -14.32 0.09
N ARG A 93 1.83 -15.58 -0.03
CA ARG A 93 1.03 -16.67 -0.58
C ARG A 93 -0.25 -16.90 0.23
N ALA A 94 -0.19 -16.82 1.56
CA ALA A 94 -1.35 -16.94 2.42
C ALA A 94 -2.35 -15.78 2.21
N LEU A 95 -1.87 -14.54 2.03
CA LEU A 95 -2.68 -13.39 1.66
C LEU A 95 -3.38 -13.61 0.31
N LEU A 96 -2.64 -14.03 -0.71
CA LEU A 96 -3.19 -14.31 -2.04
C LEU A 96 -4.27 -15.41 -1.95
N LYS A 97 -4.01 -16.49 -1.23
CA LYS A 97 -4.97 -17.59 -1.03
C LYS A 97 -6.24 -17.11 -0.32
N HIS A 98 -6.11 -16.25 0.70
CA HIS A 98 -7.25 -15.71 1.45
C HIS A 98 -8.20 -14.90 0.56
N TYR A 99 -7.66 -14.12 -0.37
CA TYR A 99 -8.42 -13.31 -1.34
C TYR A 99 -8.68 -14.05 -2.66
N GLY A 100 -8.21 -15.27 -2.81
CA GLY A 100 -8.32 -16.06 -4.04
C GLY A 100 -7.55 -15.45 -5.22
N LEU A 101 -6.51 -14.66 -4.98
CA LEU A 101 -5.71 -13.95 -5.98
C LEU A 101 -4.63 -14.83 -6.61
N GLN A 102 -4.31 -14.53 -7.85
CA GLN A 102 -3.09 -15.00 -8.48
C GLN A 102 -2.00 -13.93 -8.34
N GLY A 103 -0.85 -14.31 -7.80
CA GLY A 103 0.32 -13.42 -7.74
C GLY A 103 1.01 -13.38 -9.10
N GLN A 104 1.25 -12.19 -9.62
CA GLN A 104 2.03 -11.98 -10.83
C GLN A 104 3.36 -11.31 -10.46
N LYS A 105 4.47 -11.89 -10.88
CA LYS A 105 5.78 -11.26 -10.75
C LYS A 105 5.97 -10.25 -11.88
N THR A 106 6.56 -9.10 -11.57
CA THR A 106 7.09 -8.21 -12.60
C THR A 106 8.19 -8.95 -13.34
N GLN A 107 8.09 -9.05 -14.66
CA GLN A 107 9.13 -9.72 -15.44
C GLN A 107 10.37 -8.81 -15.50
N PRO A 108 11.55 -9.30 -15.06
CA PRO A 108 12.81 -8.59 -15.31
C PRO A 108 12.97 -8.42 -16.83
N ALA A 109 13.29 -7.22 -17.28
CA ALA A 109 13.47 -6.87 -18.70
C ALA A 109 12.20 -6.64 -19.55
N SER A 110 11.03 -6.36 -18.94
CA SER A 110 9.91 -5.75 -19.67
C SER A 110 9.92 -4.23 -19.47
N PRO A 111 10.59 -3.45 -20.34
CA PRO A 111 10.74 -2.00 -20.15
C PRO A 111 9.40 -1.26 -20.04
N ASN A 112 8.37 -1.78 -20.71
CA ASN A 112 7.03 -1.19 -20.73
C ASN A 112 6.27 -1.39 -19.41
N GLU A 113 6.54 -2.47 -18.66
CA GLU A 113 5.85 -2.76 -17.39
C GLU A 113 6.43 -1.94 -16.23
N ASN A 114 7.75 -1.79 -16.16
CA ASN A 114 8.44 -0.99 -15.15
C ASN A 114 8.21 0.52 -15.37
N GLY A 115 8.24 0.97 -16.63
CA GLY A 115 8.00 2.37 -16.97
C GLY A 115 6.60 2.86 -16.57
N ASP A 116 5.59 2.00 -16.61
CA ASP A 116 4.22 2.37 -16.24
C ASP A 116 4.08 2.58 -14.71
N VAL A 117 4.74 1.75 -13.90
CA VAL A 117 4.73 1.89 -12.42
C VAL A 117 5.49 3.14 -11.97
N GLU A 118 6.70 3.32 -12.50
CA GLU A 118 7.54 4.49 -12.20
C GLU A 118 6.82 5.79 -12.60
N GLN A 119 6.19 5.80 -13.77
CA GLN A 119 5.43 6.95 -14.24
C GLN A 119 4.21 7.24 -13.35
N ARG A 120 3.51 6.22 -12.83
CA ARG A 120 2.38 6.38 -11.92
C ARG A 120 2.82 6.95 -10.58
N ASN A 121 3.89 6.42 -10.01
CA ASN A 121 4.46 6.93 -8.77
C ASN A 121 4.95 8.38 -8.92
N TYR A 122 5.56 8.71 -10.05
CA TYR A 122 5.93 10.08 -10.36
C TYR A 122 4.70 11.02 -10.44
N ARG A 123 3.63 10.59 -11.12
CA ARG A 123 2.38 11.37 -11.24
C ARG A 123 1.72 11.58 -9.87
N LEU A 124 1.68 10.56 -9.03
CA LEU A 124 1.17 10.67 -7.66
C LEU A 124 1.97 11.70 -6.85
N LYS A 125 3.31 11.61 -6.88
CA LYS A 125 4.17 12.59 -6.19
C LYS A 125 3.92 14.02 -6.68
N LYS A 126 3.85 14.22 -7.99
CA LYS A 126 3.57 15.53 -8.58
C LYS A 126 2.20 16.08 -8.21
N ALA A 127 1.16 15.24 -8.24
CA ALA A 127 -0.18 15.65 -7.83
C ALA A 127 -0.22 16.04 -6.35
N LEU A 128 0.46 15.29 -5.50
CA LEU A 128 0.54 15.58 -4.07
C LEU A 128 1.34 16.87 -3.82
N GLU A 129 2.48 17.05 -4.47
CA GLU A 129 3.28 18.28 -4.41
C GLU A 129 2.43 19.52 -4.80
N GLN A 130 1.74 19.46 -5.93
CA GLN A 130 0.85 20.55 -6.39
C GLN A 130 -0.28 20.82 -5.39
N SER A 131 -0.88 19.77 -4.82
CA SER A 131 -1.97 19.91 -3.84
C SER A 131 -1.48 20.53 -2.53
N LEU A 132 -0.25 20.22 -2.10
CA LEU A 132 0.40 20.86 -0.94
C LEU A 132 0.70 22.32 -1.22
N MET A 133 1.17 22.67 -2.42
CA MET A 133 1.39 24.06 -2.84
C MET A 133 0.08 24.85 -2.83
N LEU A 134 -1.01 24.29 -3.38
CA LEU A 134 -2.34 24.93 -3.37
C LEU A 134 -2.89 25.10 -1.95
N ARG A 135 -2.60 24.18 -1.05
CA ARG A 135 -2.94 24.29 0.37
C ARG A 135 -2.14 25.40 1.07
N GLY A 136 -0.99 25.77 0.55
CA GLY A 136 -0.10 26.80 1.11
C GLY A 136 0.71 26.34 2.33
N SER A 137 0.66 25.06 2.71
CA SER A 137 1.41 24.52 3.85
C SER A 137 1.59 23.01 3.72
N CYS A 138 2.78 22.52 4.10
CA CYS A 138 3.07 21.09 4.26
C CYS A 138 2.85 20.62 5.70
N ASP A 139 2.47 21.50 6.63
CA ASP A 139 2.21 21.15 8.04
C ASP A 139 0.75 20.77 8.28
N PHE A 140 0.54 19.72 9.04
CA PHE A 140 -0.79 19.20 9.43
C PHE A 140 -0.89 19.12 10.95
N ILE A 141 -2.11 19.27 11.48
CA ILE A 141 -2.36 19.18 12.92
C ILE A 141 -2.32 17.73 13.44
N SER A 142 -2.52 16.75 12.56
CA SER A 142 -2.47 15.35 12.95
C SER A 142 -2.21 14.46 11.73
N ARG A 143 -1.81 13.20 12.01
CA ARG A 143 -1.71 12.16 10.97
C ARG A 143 -3.06 11.90 10.29
N GLN A 144 -4.14 12.00 11.04
CA GLN A 144 -5.50 11.82 10.51
C GLN A 144 -5.86 12.94 9.55
N ASP A 145 -5.51 14.18 9.84
CA ASP A 145 -5.73 15.33 8.96
C ASP A 145 -4.99 15.15 7.63
N TYR A 146 -3.72 14.73 7.69
CA TYR A 146 -2.97 14.37 6.47
C TYR A 146 -3.59 13.20 5.71
N ALA A 147 -4.06 12.16 6.40
CA ALA A 147 -4.72 11.02 5.75
C ALA A 147 -6.01 11.43 5.04
N VAL A 148 -6.81 12.32 5.63
CA VAL A 148 -8.01 12.90 4.99
C VAL A 148 -7.64 13.72 3.76
N PHE A 149 -6.58 14.52 3.84
CA PHE A 149 -6.06 15.29 2.70
C PHE A 149 -5.63 14.35 1.55
N LEU A 150 -4.85 13.32 1.85
CA LEU A 150 -4.42 12.32 0.88
C LEU A 150 -5.62 11.60 0.24
N LYS A 151 -6.63 11.25 1.02
CA LYS A 151 -7.85 10.63 0.51
C LYS A 151 -8.63 11.54 -0.45
N LYS A 152 -8.74 12.82 -0.14
CA LYS A 152 -9.35 13.81 -1.04
C LYS A 152 -8.59 13.90 -2.37
N LEU A 153 -7.26 13.85 -2.34
CA LEU A 153 -6.44 13.82 -3.55
C LEU A 153 -6.79 12.60 -4.42
N PHE A 154 -6.86 11.39 -3.85
CA PHE A 154 -7.23 10.20 -4.62
C PHE A 154 -8.64 10.29 -5.21
N VAL A 155 -9.61 10.87 -4.49
CA VAL A 155 -10.94 11.14 -5.04
C VAL A 155 -10.88 12.04 -6.27
N GLN A 156 -10.05 13.10 -6.23
CA GLN A 156 -9.84 13.99 -7.38
C GLN A 156 -9.16 13.27 -8.56
N LEU A 157 -8.12 12.48 -8.30
CA LEU A 157 -7.41 11.71 -9.32
C LEU A 157 -8.32 10.68 -10.01
N ASN A 158 -9.27 10.13 -9.27
CA ASN A 158 -10.24 9.16 -9.79
C ASN A 158 -11.45 9.79 -10.49
N ALA A 159 -11.64 11.10 -10.39
CA ALA A 159 -12.85 11.77 -10.92
C ALA A 159 -13.04 11.57 -12.44
N GLY A 160 -11.95 11.56 -13.23
CA GLY A 160 -11.98 11.34 -14.67
C GLY A 160 -12.01 9.87 -15.11
N ARG A 161 -12.09 8.93 -14.17
CA ARG A 161 -11.96 7.47 -14.44
C ARG A 161 -13.25 6.70 -14.24
N ARG A 162 -14.35 7.39 -13.95
CA ARG A 162 -15.62 6.82 -13.49
C ARG A 162 -16.23 5.80 -14.45
N ASP A 163 -16.18 6.03 -15.75
CA ASP A 163 -16.85 5.16 -16.71
C ASP A 163 -16.14 3.80 -16.80
N ARG A 164 -14.81 3.81 -16.99
CA ARG A 164 -14.02 2.57 -16.97
C ARG A 164 -14.06 1.87 -15.62
N PHE A 165 -14.12 2.64 -14.53
CA PHE A 165 -14.24 2.09 -13.19
C PHE A 165 -15.56 1.34 -12.99
N LYS A 166 -16.69 1.85 -13.51
CA LYS A 166 -17.98 1.15 -13.50
C LYS A 166 -17.93 -0.19 -14.23
N GLU A 167 -17.33 -0.20 -15.44
CA GLU A 167 -17.15 -1.43 -16.20
C GLU A 167 -16.30 -2.47 -15.44
N GLU A 168 -15.35 -2.04 -14.65
CA GLU A 168 -14.43 -2.89 -13.93
C GLU A 168 -15.00 -3.42 -12.60
N VAL A 169 -15.71 -2.59 -11.88
CA VAL A 169 -16.25 -2.91 -10.54
C VAL A 169 -17.22 -4.09 -10.59
N ASP A 170 -18.04 -4.17 -11.62
CA ASP A 170 -19.04 -5.25 -11.79
C ASP A 170 -18.41 -6.64 -12.03
N LEU A 171 -17.14 -6.67 -12.45
CA LEU A 171 -16.39 -7.90 -12.72
C LEU A 171 -15.50 -8.33 -11.55
N LEU A 172 -15.38 -7.50 -10.52
CA LEU A 172 -14.59 -7.84 -9.34
C LEU A 172 -15.24 -8.97 -8.55
N ARG A 173 -14.42 -9.83 -8.00
CA ARG A 173 -14.89 -10.90 -7.11
C ARG A 173 -15.30 -10.33 -5.76
N ARG A 174 -16.19 -11.05 -5.08
CA ARG A 174 -16.66 -10.64 -3.75
C ARG A 174 -15.53 -10.64 -2.72
N LEU A 175 -15.56 -9.67 -1.84
CA LEU A 175 -14.67 -9.62 -0.67
C LEU A 175 -14.90 -10.84 0.23
N PRO A 176 -13.86 -11.34 0.91
CA PRO A 176 -14.03 -12.35 1.95
C PRO A 176 -14.80 -11.75 3.15
N VAL A 177 -15.38 -12.62 3.99
CA VAL A 177 -16.16 -12.21 5.18
C VAL A 177 -15.35 -11.37 6.16
N LYS A 178 -14.04 -11.61 6.25
CA LYS A 178 -13.11 -10.88 7.14
C LYS A 178 -11.81 -10.59 6.45
N ARG A 179 -11.11 -9.57 6.95
CA ARG A 179 -9.74 -9.26 6.53
C ARG A 179 -8.77 -10.38 6.91
N PHE A 180 -7.71 -10.51 6.14
CA PHE A 180 -6.60 -11.38 6.48
C PHE A 180 -5.88 -10.86 7.73
N ASP A 181 -5.56 -11.75 8.68
CA ASP A 181 -4.76 -11.40 9.84
C ASP A 181 -3.29 -11.31 9.44
N SER A 182 -2.80 -10.10 9.24
CA SER A 182 -1.40 -9.84 8.89
C SER A 182 -0.46 -9.77 10.08
N CYS A 183 -0.99 -9.86 11.32
CA CYS A 183 -0.17 -9.79 12.52
C CYS A 183 0.58 -11.10 12.78
N LYS A 184 1.85 -10.98 13.14
CA LYS A 184 2.64 -12.10 13.64
C LYS A 184 2.38 -12.24 15.13
N ARG A 185 1.83 -13.37 15.56
CA ARG A 185 1.66 -13.68 16.98
C ARG A 185 2.95 -14.25 17.53
N LEU A 186 3.50 -13.59 18.54
CA LEU A 186 4.68 -14.03 19.26
C LEU A 186 4.31 -14.46 20.67
N GLN A 187 4.70 -15.66 21.07
CA GLN A 187 4.68 -16.02 22.49
C GLN A 187 5.96 -15.49 23.11
N VAL A 188 5.80 -14.60 24.08
CA VAL A 188 6.92 -13.97 24.78
C VAL A 188 6.78 -14.18 26.29
N ARG A 189 7.91 -14.33 26.97
CA ARG A 189 7.94 -14.42 28.44
C ARG A 189 7.93 -13.02 29.03
N VAL A 190 7.05 -12.80 29.99
CA VAL A 190 7.04 -11.56 30.78
C VAL A 190 8.16 -11.62 31.82
N GLY A 191 9.00 -10.60 31.83
CA GLY A 191 10.10 -10.48 32.79
C GLY A 191 9.63 -10.01 34.19
N PRO A 192 10.51 -10.06 35.20
CA PRO A 192 10.16 -9.68 36.57
C PRO A 192 9.67 -8.22 36.71
N SER A 193 10.11 -7.31 35.82
CA SER A 193 9.70 -5.90 35.80
C SER A 193 8.45 -5.64 34.94
N SER A 194 7.60 -6.62 34.73
CA SER A 194 6.42 -6.54 33.83
C SER A 194 6.76 -6.13 32.41
N THR A 195 7.98 -6.39 31.97
CA THR A 195 8.44 -6.07 30.61
C THR A 195 8.51 -7.31 29.75
N ILE A 196 8.28 -7.13 28.44
CA ILE A 196 8.48 -8.15 27.42
C ILE A 196 9.56 -7.72 26.43
N ARG A 197 10.29 -8.69 25.90
CA ARG A 197 11.24 -8.46 24.80
C ARG A 197 10.69 -9.10 23.53
N ALA A 198 10.51 -8.30 22.49
CA ALA A 198 10.10 -8.78 21.18
C ALA A 198 10.86 -8.00 20.09
N ASN A 199 11.43 -8.70 19.11
CA ASN A 199 12.15 -8.11 17.97
C ASN A 199 13.19 -7.04 18.40
N HIS A 200 14.03 -7.36 19.38
CA HIS A 200 15.07 -6.48 19.97
C HIS A 200 14.54 -5.24 20.72
N ASN A 201 13.25 -5.07 20.83
CA ASN A 201 12.62 -3.99 21.61
C ASN A 201 12.14 -4.50 22.97
N VAL A 202 12.08 -3.59 23.94
CA VAL A 202 11.49 -3.82 25.26
C VAL A 202 10.18 -3.03 25.35
N TYR A 203 9.13 -3.71 25.79
CA TYR A 203 7.79 -3.14 25.99
C TYR A 203 7.38 -3.32 27.45
N SER A 204 6.72 -2.32 28.02
CA SER A 204 6.16 -2.32 29.39
C SER A 204 4.66 -2.13 29.34
#